data_0b7ef73f24aceae9e2d4ba739f48467d
#
_entry.id   0b7ef73f24aceae9e2d4ba739f48467d
#
_cell.length_a   1.000
_cell.length_b   1.000
_cell.length_c   1.000
_cell.angle_alpha   90.00
_cell.angle_beta   90.00
_cell.angle_gamma   90.00
#
_symmetry.space_group_name_H-M   'P 1'
#
loop_
_entity.id
_entity.type
_entity.pdbx_description
1 polymer ?
#
loop_
_entity_poly.entity_id
_entity_poly.type
_entity_poly.pdbx_seq_one_letter_code
_entity_poly.pdbx_strand_id
1 'polypeptide(L)'
;PNLTHRLFQIEGESMLPIPSGSYILSTYEEDWHRAGGMRPYIVVTRNDGVVFKRIENRLDSEHKDLWLISDNPDYPPYSVKHSEVVEVWRARGYLAFNWPTPAFSGMERIQGTLDSLRAEIQAIKAGR
;
A
#
# COMPACT_ATOMS: atom_id res chain seq x y z
N PRO A 1 -23.31 13.77 -5.62
CA PRO A 1 -22.97 13.04 -6.82
C PRO A 1 -22.60 11.61 -6.52
N ASN A 2 -22.96 10.75 -7.45
CA ASN A 2 -22.80 9.33 -7.31
C ASN A 2 -21.40 8.93 -7.73
N LEU A 3 -20.54 8.63 -6.75
CA LEU A 3 -19.23 8.04 -7.02
C LEU A 3 -19.39 6.53 -7.13
N THR A 4 -18.81 5.95 -8.17
CA THR A 4 -18.74 4.50 -8.30
C THR A 4 -17.64 3.98 -7.39
N HIS A 5 -18.02 3.03 -6.53
CA HIS A 5 -17.07 2.39 -5.61
C HIS A 5 -16.85 0.94 -6.02
N ARG A 6 -15.66 0.46 -5.79
CA ARG A 6 -15.32 -0.94 -6.04
C ARG A 6 -14.20 -1.41 -5.10
N LEU A 7 -14.28 -2.68 -4.73
CA LEU A 7 -13.21 -3.37 -4.01
C LEU A 7 -12.37 -4.18 -4.99
N PHE A 8 -11.07 -4.00 -4.91
CA PHE A 8 -10.10 -4.78 -5.68
C PHE A 8 -9.23 -5.57 -4.71
N GLN A 9 -9.13 -6.86 -4.94
CA GLN A 9 -8.17 -7.66 -4.19
C GLN A 9 -6.80 -7.56 -4.85
N ILE A 10 -5.78 -7.28 -4.05
CA ILE A 10 -4.41 -7.16 -4.54
C ILE A 10 -3.58 -8.37 -4.13
N GLU A 11 -2.55 -8.67 -4.92
CA GLU A 11 -1.59 -9.72 -4.65
C GLU A 11 -0.18 -9.18 -4.77
N GLY A 12 0.76 -9.85 -4.10
CA GLY A 12 2.17 -9.49 -4.13
C GLY A 12 2.57 -8.51 -3.04
N GLU A 13 3.83 -8.18 -3.02
CA GLU A 13 4.48 -7.44 -1.94
C GLU A 13 4.90 -6.01 -2.32
N SER A 14 4.50 -5.55 -3.51
CA SER A 14 4.96 -4.26 -4.02
C SER A 14 4.46 -3.07 -3.20
N MET A 15 3.38 -3.22 -2.47
CA MET A 15 2.79 -2.14 -1.67
C MET A 15 2.81 -2.43 -0.18
N LEU A 16 3.80 -3.19 0.30
CA LEU A 16 4.00 -3.33 1.74
C LEU A 16 4.17 -1.96 2.40
N PRO A 17 3.64 -1.73 3.59
CA PRO A 17 3.13 -2.72 4.54
C PRO A 17 1.71 -3.23 4.30
N ILE A 18 1.03 -2.81 3.24
CA ILE A 18 -0.28 -3.37 2.92
C ILE A 18 -0.08 -4.81 2.43
N PRO A 19 -0.61 -5.82 3.15
CA PRO A 19 -0.27 -7.20 2.85
C PRO A 19 -0.97 -7.71 1.58
N SER A 20 -0.33 -8.67 0.93
CA SER A 20 -0.95 -9.41 -0.17
C SER A 20 -2.28 -10.02 0.26
N GLY A 21 -3.27 -10.01 -0.61
CA GLY A 21 -4.61 -10.48 -0.31
C GLY A 21 -5.54 -9.42 0.26
N SER A 22 -5.04 -8.21 0.53
CA SER A 22 -5.87 -7.10 0.99
C SER A 22 -6.86 -6.65 -0.08
N TYR A 23 -7.96 -6.05 0.37
CA TYR A 23 -8.95 -5.44 -0.53
C TYR A 23 -8.79 -3.93 -0.48
N ILE A 24 -8.73 -3.30 -1.64
CA ILE A 24 -8.62 -1.85 -1.77
C ILE A 24 -10.00 -1.29 -2.12
N LEU A 25 -10.53 -0.47 -1.23
CA LEU A 25 -11.76 0.29 -1.51
C LEU A 25 -11.38 1.49 -2.38
N SER A 26 -12.01 1.58 -3.53
CA SER A 26 -11.63 2.55 -4.56
C SER A 26 -12.83 3.28 -5.13
N THR A 27 -12.60 4.50 -5.60
CA THR A 27 -13.57 5.29 -6.35
C THR A 27 -13.08 5.48 -7.78
N TYR A 28 -13.99 5.37 -8.74
CA TYR A 28 -13.67 5.51 -10.15
C TYR A 28 -13.17 6.92 -10.47
N GLU A 29 -12.05 7.03 -11.21
CA GLU A 29 -11.52 8.31 -11.70
C GLU A 29 -11.79 8.43 -13.19
N GLU A 30 -12.74 9.27 -13.55
CA GLU A 30 -13.10 9.50 -14.95
C GLU A 30 -12.04 10.31 -15.69
N ASP A 31 -11.42 11.26 -15.00
CA ASP A 31 -10.41 12.14 -15.57
C ASP A 31 -9.02 11.73 -15.09
N TRP A 32 -8.29 11.04 -15.93
CA TRP A 32 -6.95 10.54 -15.59
C TRP A 32 -5.94 11.66 -15.36
N HIS A 33 -6.16 12.86 -15.89
CA HIS A 33 -5.30 14.01 -15.62
C HIS A 33 -5.34 14.44 -14.14
N ARG A 34 -6.39 14.04 -13.42
CA ARG A 34 -6.53 14.31 -11.98
C ARG A 34 -5.82 13.27 -11.12
N ALA A 35 -5.47 12.13 -11.68
CA ALA A 35 -4.72 11.10 -10.96
C ALA A 35 -3.28 11.59 -10.75
N GLY A 36 -2.70 11.28 -9.61
CA GLY A 36 -1.30 11.65 -9.35
C GLY A 36 -1.06 12.14 -7.93
N GLY A 37 -0.03 13.01 -7.79
CA GLY A 37 0.36 13.56 -6.49
C GLY A 37 0.92 12.48 -5.56
N MET A 38 1.49 11.42 -6.09
CA MET A 38 2.01 10.29 -5.32
C MET A 38 0.96 9.61 -4.44
N ARG A 39 -0.31 9.77 -4.75
CA ARG A 39 -1.41 9.08 -4.07
C ARG A 39 -1.56 7.67 -4.62
N PRO A 40 -2.11 6.73 -3.83
CA PRO A 40 -2.31 5.35 -4.27
C PRO A 40 -3.55 5.21 -5.15
N TYR A 41 -3.40 4.38 -6.18
CA TYR A 41 -4.45 4.10 -7.16
C TYR A 41 -4.46 2.62 -7.54
N ILE A 42 -5.63 2.14 -7.94
CA ILE A 42 -5.75 0.93 -8.74
C ILE A 42 -5.70 1.37 -10.20
N VAL A 43 -4.80 0.79 -10.97
CA VAL A 43 -4.68 1.05 -12.40
C VAL A 43 -4.94 -0.26 -13.13
N VAL A 44 -5.94 -0.27 -13.99
CA VAL A 44 -6.22 -1.43 -14.85
C VAL A 44 -5.55 -1.19 -16.18
N THR A 45 -4.66 -2.10 -16.54
CA THR A 45 -3.86 -2.00 -17.76
C THR A 45 -4.15 -3.16 -18.70
N ARG A 46 -3.90 -2.96 -19.99
CA ARG A 46 -4.11 -4.01 -21.00
C ARG A 46 -3.15 -5.17 -20.84
N ASN A 47 -1.91 -4.89 -20.45
CA ASN A 47 -0.85 -5.90 -20.41
C ASN A 47 -0.69 -6.56 -19.05
N ASP A 48 -0.82 -5.79 -17.98
CA ASP A 48 -0.53 -6.27 -16.62
C ASP A 48 -1.79 -6.49 -15.78
N GLY A 49 -2.96 -6.22 -16.33
CA GLY A 49 -4.21 -6.33 -15.59
C GLY A 49 -4.33 -5.27 -14.50
N VAL A 50 -4.73 -5.70 -13.32
CA VAL A 50 -4.95 -4.80 -12.17
C VAL A 50 -3.67 -4.66 -11.36
N VAL A 51 -3.22 -3.42 -11.18
CA VAL A 51 -2.05 -3.11 -10.34
C VAL A 51 -2.41 -2.03 -9.32
N PHE A 52 -1.79 -2.08 -8.15
CA PHE A 52 -1.95 -1.10 -7.08
C PHE A 52 -0.63 -0.37 -6.89
N LYS A 53 -0.61 0.93 -7.20
CA LYS A 53 0.61 1.74 -7.22
C LYS A 53 0.31 3.19 -6.86
N ARG A 54 1.34 3.93 -6.50
CA ARG A 54 1.27 5.40 -6.49
C ARG A 54 1.51 5.92 -7.89
N ILE A 55 0.86 7.02 -8.22
CA ILE A 55 0.96 7.61 -9.55
C ILE A 55 1.71 8.94 -9.48
N GLU A 56 2.70 9.08 -10.34
CA GLU A 56 3.20 10.36 -10.80
C GLU A 56 2.70 10.57 -12.22
N ASN A 57 1.93 11.63 -12.41
CA ASN A 57 1.21 11.86 -13.65
C ASN A 57 2.08 12.64 -14.65
N ARG A 58 2.29 12.06 -15.83
CA ARG A 58 3.04 12.70 -16.92
C ARG A 58 2.22 12.74 -18.21
N LEU A 59 0.88 12.73 -18.10
CA LEU A 59 0.01 12.75 -19.28
C LEU A 59 0.14 14.04 -20.10
N ASP A 60 0.46 15.15 -19.42
CA ASP A 60 0.65 16.45 -20.08
C ASP A 60 2.07 16.65 -20.62
N SER A 61 2.97 15.69 -20.37
CA SER A 61 4.31 15.71 -20.93
C SER A 61 4.32 15.10 -22.34
N GLU A 62 5.44 15.22 -23.04
CA GLU A 62 5.63 14.56 -24.33
C GLU A 62 5.55 13.03 -24.27
N HIS A 63 5.80 12.45 -23.07
CA HIS A 63 5.76 11.01 -22.88
C HIS A 63 4.34 10.44 -22.80
N LYS A 64 3.38 11.23 -22.36
CA LYS A 64 1.95 10.86 -22.23
C LYS A 64 1.77 9.54 -21.50
N ASP A 65 2.37 9.41 -20.35
CA ASP A 65 2.33 8.20 -19.53
C ASP A 65 2.01 8.49 -18.07
N LEU A 66 1.71 7.41 -17.37
CA LEU A 66 1.62 7.40 -15.91
C LEU A 66 2.85 6.66 -15.38
N TRP A 67 3.55 7.30 -14.47
CA TRP A 67 4.68 6.71 -13.77
C TRP A 67 4.15 6.00 -12.53
N LEU A 68 4.34 4.68 -12.45
CA LEU A 68 3.79 3.84 -11.39
C LEU A 68 4.89 3.46 -10.41
N ILE A 69 4.66 3.77 -9.14
CA ILE A 69 5.65 3.67 -8.09
C ILE A 69 5.12 2.77 -6.98
N SER A 70 5.92 1.76 -6.63
CA SER A 70 5.63 0.86 -5.51
C SER A 70 6.16 1.44 -4.21
N ASP A 71 5.45 1.23 -3.09
CA ASP A 71 5.95 1.62 -1.77
C ASP A 71 7.12 0.74 -1.34
N ASN A 72 7.16 -0.50 -1.80
CA ASN A 72 8.30 -1.38 -1.56
C ASN A 72 9.44 -1.05 -2.53
N PRO A 73 10.60 -0.60 -2.02
CA PRO A 73 11.71 -0.17 -2.88
C PRO A 73 12.36 -1.31 -3.67
N ASP A 74 12.08 -2.57 -3.33
CA ASP A 74 12.56 -3.71 -4.11
C ASP A 74 11.89 -3.81 -5.48
N TYR A 75 10.78 -3.09 -5.67
CA TYR A 75 10.05 -3.04 -6.93
C TYR A 75 10.34 -1.70 -7.61
N PRO A 76 11.12 -1.70 -8.70
CA PRO A 76 11.46 -0.44 -9.38
C PRO A 76 10.24 0.20 -10.02
N PRO A 77 10.20 1.53 -10.07
CA PRO A 77 9.12 2.23 -10.75
C PRO A 77 9.16 1.99 -12.26
N TYR A 78 8.00 2.06 -12.88
CA TYR A 78 7.88 1.89 -14.33
C TYR A 78 6.76 2.76 -14.88
N SER A 79 6.75 2.97 -16.18
CA SER A 79 5.74 3.78 -16.84
C SER A 79 4.76 2.93 -17.62
N VAL A 80 3.52 3.42 -17.69
CA VAL A 80 2.46 2.85 -18.53
C VAL A 80 1.95 3.98 -19.44
N LYS A 81 1.94 3.73 -20.74
CA LYS A 81 1.45 4.71 -21.70
C LYS A 81 -0.05 4.88 -21.59
N HIS A 82 -0.53 6.06 -21.89
CA HIS A 82 -1.96 6.38 -21.89
C HIS A 82 -2.77 5.33 -22.67
N SER A 83 -2.26 4.86 -23.81
CA SER A 83 -2.95 3.88 -24.65
C SER A 83 -3.08 2.49 -24.03
N GLU A 84 -2.29 2.18 -23.01
CA GLU A 84 -2.31 0.89 -22.31
C GLU A 84 -3.19 0.90 -21.07
N VAL A 85 -3.58 2.08 -20.62
CA VAL A 85 -4.44 2.24 -19.44
C VAL A 85 -5.91 2.04 -19.84
N VAL A 86 -6.62 1.23 -19.07
CA VAL A 86 -8.04 0.95 -19.29
C VAL A 86 -8.91 1.69 -18.29
N GLU A 87 -8.55 1.62 -17.00
CA GLU A 87 -9.27 2.28 -15.93
C GLU A 87 -8.30 2.77 -14.86
N VAL A 88 -8.69 3.84 -14.18
CA VAL A 88 -7.98 4.36 -13.02
C VAL A 88 -8.99 4.53 -11.89
N TRP A 89 -8.63 4.01 -10.70
CA TRP A 89 -9.46 4.07 -9.51
C TRP A 89 -8.63 4.64 -8.36
N ARG A 90 -9.15 5.65 -7.72
CA ARG A 90 -8.48 6.23 -6.55
C ARG A 90 -8.68 5.35 -5.33
N ALA A 91 -7.60 4.92 -4.71
CA ALA A 91 -7.67 4.16 -3.46
C ALA A 91 -8.12 5.06 -2.32
N ARG A 92 -9.11 4.61 -1.56
CA ARG A 92 -9.68 5.34 -0.42
C ARG A 92 -9.33 4.70 0.91
N GLY A 93 -9.12 3.40 0.91
CA GLY A 93 -8.81 2.65 2.12
C GLY A 93 -8.57 1.20 1.78
N TYR A 94 -8.21 0.42 2.77
CA TYR A 94 -7.98 -1.01 2.56
C TYR A 94 -8.50 -1.84 3.72
N LEU A 95 -8.80 -3.11 3.42
CA LEU A 95 -9.19 -4.12 4.39
C LEU A 95 -8.18 -5.26 4.30
N ALA A 96 -7.53 -5.56 5.41
CA ALA A 96 -6.63 -6.69 5.53
C ALA A 96 -7.19 -7.64 6.58
N PHE A 97 -7.30 -8.91 6.20
CA PHE A 97 -7.81 -9.94 7.11
C PHE A 97 -6.71 -10.70 7.83
N ASN A 98 -5.48 -10.34 7.58
CA ASN A 98 -4.32 -10.91 8.24
C ASN A 98 -3.86 -9.98 9.36
N TRP A 99 -3.43 -10.58 10.48
CA TRP A 99 -2.81 -9.81 11.53
C TRP A 99 -1.49 -9.23 11.02
N PRO A 100 -1.20 -7.95 11.32
CA PRO A 100 0.08 -7.38 10.92
C PRO A 100 1.23 -8.10 11.64
N THR A 101 2.37 -8.18 10.96
CA THR A 101 3.58 -8.73 11.57
C THR A 101 4.03 -7.81 12.70
N PRO A 102 4.32 -8.36 13.91
CA PRO A 102 4.82 -7.55 15.01
C PRO A 102 6.10 -6.79 14.62
N ALA A 103 6.28 -5.59 15.20
CA ALA A 103 7.47 -4.77 14.97
C ALA A 103 8.76 -5.46 15.45
N PHE A 104 8.63 -6.40 16.42
CA PHE A 104 9.75 -7.16 16.96
C PHE A 104 9.62 -8.63 16.57
N SER A 105 10.75 -9.30 16.36
CA SER A 105 10.79 -10.75 16.21
C SER A 105 10.27 -11.45 17.47
N GLY A 106 9.94 -12.74 17.38
CA GLY A 106 9.50 -13.51 18.53
C GLY A 106 10.51 -13.48 19.68
N MET A 107 11.81 -13.55 19.38
CA MET A 107 12.87 -13.49 20.39
C MET A 107 12.95 -12.11 21.03
N GLU A 108 12.86 -11.05 20.26
CA GLU A 108 12.87 -9.68 20.79
C GLU A 108 11.68 -9.41 21.69
N ARG A 109 10.51 -9.92 21.33
CA ARG A 109 9.31 -9.78 22.17
C ARG A 109 9.45 -10.52 23.48
N ILE A 110 9.99 -11.74 23.46
CA ILE A 110 10.24 -12.52 24.66
C ILE A 110 11.27 -11.79 25.54
N GLN A 111 12.35 -11.29 24.94
CA GLN A 111 13.37 -10.55 25.67
C GLN A 111 12.80 -9.28 26.32
N GLY A 112 11.97 -8.54 25.60
CA GLY A 112 11.30 -7.36 26.15
C GLY A 112 10.41 -7.71 27.33
N THR A 113 9.67 -8.81 27.27
CA THR A 113 8.83 -9.30 28.37
C THR A 113 9.68 -9.67 29.57
N LEU A 114 10.79 -10.40 29.37
CA LEU A 114 11.70 -10.77 30.44
C LEU A 114 12.31 -9.54 31.11
N ASP A 115 12.72 -8.55 30.34
CA ASP A 115 13.27 -7.30 30.85
C ASP A 115 12.26 -6.54 31.71
N SER A 116 11.01 -6.49 31.26
CA SER A 116 9.93 -5.88 32.01
C SER A 116 9.68 -6.58 33.34
N LEU A 117 9.65 -7.92 33.35
CA LEU A 117 9.50 -8.72 34.57
C LEU A 117 10.65 -8.50 35.53
N ARG A 118 11.88 -8.45 35.05
CA ARG A 118 13.07 -8.16 35.86
C ARG A 118 12.97 -6.79 36.51
N ALA A 119 12.52 -5.78 35.76
CA ALA A 119 12.33 -4.44 36.30
C ALA A 119 11.29 -4.41 37.43
N GLU A 120 10.17 -5.14 37.27
CA GLU A 120 9.15 -5.24 38.32
C GLU A 120 9.69 -5.92 39.56
N ILE A 121 10.44 -7.00 39.42
CA ILE A 121 11.06 -7.70 40.54
C ILE A 121 12.04 -6.79 41.27
N GLN A 122 12.87 -6.04 40.56
CA GLN A 122 13.80 -5.08 41.12
C GLN A 122 13.07 -3.99 41.93
N ALA A 123 11.99 -3.46 41.38
CA ALA A 123 11.15 -2.45 42.04
C ALA A 123 10.56 -2.98 43.36
N ILE A 124 10.08 -4.22 43.37
CA ILE A 124 9.55 -4.87 44.55
C ILE A 124 10.64 -5.02 45.61
N LYS A 125 11.83 -5.48 45.23
CA LYS A 125 12.94 -5.64 46.18
C LYS A 125 13.41 -4.31 46.75
N ALA A 126 13.44 -3.26 45.91
CA ALA A 126 13.86 -1.93 46.35
C ALA A 126 12.85 -1.25 47.26
N GLY A 127 11.57 -1.62 47.15
CA GLY A 127 10.48 -1.08 47.98
C GLY A 127 10.36 -1.66 49.39
N ARG A 128 11.25 -2.55 49.77
CA ARG A 128 11.25 -3.15 51.10
C ARG A 128 12.12 -2.33 52.09
#